data_39311a042d2ac5e469a7342c2e2660b0
#
_entry.id   39311a042d2ac5e469a7342c2e2660b0
#
_cell.length_a   1.000
_cell.length_b   1.000
_cell.length_c   1.000
_cell.angle_alpha   90.00
_cell.angle_beta   90.00
_cell.angle_gamma   90.00
#
_symmetry.space_group_name_H-M   'P 1'
#
loop_
_entity.id
_entity.type
_entity.pdbx_description
1 polymer ?
#
loop_
_entity_poly.entity_id
_entity_poly.type
_entity_poly.pdbx_seq_one_letter_code
_entity_poly.pdbx_strand_id
1 'polypeptide(L)'
;MIQWKEEIIIESNIEKVWSLFFDKNIKKIMDKVEEHTLIEKKEEEVGAKHRQSYREGKRLETYIVETLKYEDLEDKKQKQISFVLGKAFEITLTFTLLKIDDTHTKFIYEGQNKGVNFVGRAMLKLGSEKSNNKVVQEFMQKVEQEALKA
;
A
#
# COMPACT_ATOMS: atom_id res chain seq x y z
N MET A 1 3.60 -16.36 -8.33
CA MET A 1 3.03 -15.36 -7.41
C MET A 1 4.09 -14.94 -6.41
N ILE A 2 4.26 -13.65 -6.21
CA ILE A 2 5.16 -13.10 -5.21
C ILE A 2 4.32 -12.67 -4.01
N GLN A 3 4.71 -13.08 -2.81
CA GLN A 3 4.02 -12.72 -1.56
C GLN A 3 5.04 -12.24 -0.54
N TRP A 4 4.62 -11.32 0.33
CA TRP A 4 5.46 -10.85 1.44
C TRP A 4 4.60 -10.49 2.64
N LYS A 5 5.23 -10.57 3.81
CA LYS A 5 4.69 -10.10 5.08
C LYS A 5 5.86 -9.66 5.95
N GLU A 6 5.95 -8.37 6.19
CA GLU A 6 7.02 -7.76 6.98
C GLU A 6 6.42 -6.87 8.05
N GLU A 7 7.15 -6.68 9.14
CA GLU A 7 6.68 -5.83 10.23
C GLU A 7 7.81 -5.00 10.83
N ILE A 8 7.45 -3.81 11.30
CA ILE A 8 8.34 -2.92 12.06
C ILE A 8 7.56 -2.27 13.19
N ILE A 9 8.30 -1.80 14.20
CA ILE A 9 7.75 -0.99 15.29
C ILE A 9 8.14 0.46 15.00
N ILE A 10 7.14 1.34 14.93
CA ILE A 10 7.32 2.76 14.68
C ILE A 10 7.08 3.51 15.99
N GLU A 11 8.03 4.36 16.39
CA GLU A 11 7.93 5.19 17.59
C GLU A 11 7.01 6.39 17.34
N SER A 12 5.75 6.11 17.05
CA SER A 12 4.73 7.12 16.79
C SER A 12 3.36 6.59 17.17
N ASN A 13 2.44 7.50 17.49
CA ASN A 13 1.06 7.18 17.83
C ASN A 13 0.33 6.59 16.63
N ILE A 14 -0.52 5.60 16.86
CA ILE A 14 -1.25 4.89 15.82
C ILE A 14 -2.11 5.83 14.95
N GLU A 15 -2.70 6.87 15.54
CA GLU A 15 -3.51 7.84 14.77
C GLU A 15 -2.66 8.64 13.78
N LYS A 16 -1.45 9.00 14.19
CA LYS A 16 -0.51 9.71 13.32
C LYS A 16 -0.06 8.83 12.16
N VAL A 17 0.31 7.57 12.44
CA VAL A 17 0.71 6.61 11.40
C VAL A 17 -0.45 6.37 10.43
N TRP A 18 -1.67 6.16 10.98
CA TRP A 18 -2.86 5.93 10.18
C TRP A 18 -3.16 7.08 9.23
N SER A 19 -2.96 8.31 9.68
CA SER A 19 -3.22 9.50 8.86
C SER A 19 -2.40 9.53 7.56
N LEU A 20 -1.27 8.83 7.51
CA LEU A 20 -0.44 8.75 6.30
C LEU A 20 -1.12 7.98 5.17
N PHE A 21 -2.10 7.15 5.50
CA PHE A 21 -2.84 6.36 4.52
C PHE A 21 -4.12 7.07 4.04
N PHE A 22 -4.40 8.27 4.54
CA PHE A 22 -5.51 9.09 4.05
C PHE A 22 -5.20 9.62 2.64
N ASP A 23 -6.23 9.80 1.82
CA ASP A 23 -6.07 10.26 0.43
C ASP A 23 -5.20 11.51 0.32
N LYS A 24 -5.38 12.47 1.23
CA LYS A 24 -4.61 13.73 1.22
C LYS A 24 -3.11 13.55 1.52
N ASN A 25 -2.72 12.43 2.10
CA ASN A 25 -1.35 12.18 2.55
C ASN A 25 -0.65 11.06 1.80
N ILE A 26 -1.36 10.29 0.98
CA ILE A 26 -0.83 9.08 0.36
C ILE A 26 0.44 9.34 -0.47
N LYS A 27 0.54 10.50 -1.09
CA LYS A 27 1.73 10.87 -1.86
C LYS A 27 2.98 11.05 -1.01
N LYS A 28 2.83 11.27 0.29
CA LYS A 28 3.96 11.41 1.21
C LYS A 28 4.70 10.08 1.40
N ILE A 29 3.97 8.97 1.34
CA ILE A 29 4.53 7.63 1.51
C ILE A 29 4.71 6.88 0.18
N MET A 30 4.12 7.38 -0.88
CA MET A 30 4.21 6.83 -2.24
C MET A 30 4.62 7.95 -3.19
N ASP A 31 5.90 8.30 -3.18
CA ASP A 31 6.44 9.46 -3.89
C ASP A 31 6.38 9.35 -5.42
N LYS A 32 6.26 8.13 -5.96
CA LYS A 32 6.08 7.92 -7.40
C LYS A 32 4.63 8.03 -7.85
N VAL A 33 3.68 8.15 -6.92
CA VAL A 33 2.27 8.38 -7.23
C VAL A 33 2.07 9.85 -7.57
N GLU A 34 1.61 10.14 -8.78
CA GLU A 34 1.33 11.50 -9.24
C GLU A 34 -0.12 11.91 -9.05
N GLU A 35 -1.04 10.94 -9.13
CA GLU A 35 -2.48 11.17 -8.94
C GLU A 35 -3.07 10.08 -8.06
N HIS A 36 -3.91 10.48 -7.12
CA HIS A 36 -4.72 9.58 -6.30
C HIS A 36 -6.05 10.26 -6.03
N THR A 37 -7.05 9.96 -6.85
CA THR A 37 -8.34 10.68 -6.89
C THR A 37 -9.48 9.72 -6.61
N LEU A 38 -10.32 10.04 -5.62
CA LEU A 38 -11.54 9.30 -5.35
C LEU A 38 -12.51 9.47 -6.51
N ILE A 39 -12.95 8.36 -7.12
CA ILE A 39 -13.88 8.38 -8.25
C ILE A 39 -15.23 7.75 -7.92
N GLU A 40 -15.28 6.83 -6.95
CA GLU A 40 -16.52 6.21 -6.51
C GLU A 40 -16.43 5.81 -5.04
N LYS A 41 -17.40 6.21 -4.25
CA LYS A 41 -17.54 5.80 -2.86
C LYS A 41 -19.02 5.81 -2.50
N LYS A 42 -19.49 4.73 -1.90
CA LYS A 42 -20.82 4.63 -1.33
C LYS A 42 -20.77 5.04 0.15
N GLU A 43 -21.58 4.41 1.00
CA GLU A 43 -21.60 4.75 2.43
C GLU A 43 -20.36 4.33 3.19
N GLU A 44 -19.72 3.22 2.75
CA GLU A 44 -18.56 2.63 3.42
C GLU A 44 -17.28 2.82 2.62
N GLU A 45 -16.14 2.72 3.32
CA GLU A 45 -14.82 2.73 2.68
C GLU A 45 -14.61 1.48 1.81
N VAL A 46 -15.15 0.33 2.22
CA VAL A 46 -15.08 -0.89 1.41
C VAL A 46 -15.87 -0.68 0.12
N GLY A 47 -15.23 -0.98 -0.99
CA GLY A 47 -15.77 -0.75 -2.32
C GLY A 47 -15.40 0.61 -2.92
N ALA A 48 -14.78 1.51 -2.15
CA ALA A 48 -14.31 2.78 -2.68
C ALA A 48 -13.30 2.55 -3.80
N LYS A 49 -13.38 3.35 -4.86
CA LYS A 49 -12.48 3.28 -6.00
C LYS A 49 -11.76 4.61 -6.19
N HIS A 50 -10.46 4.52 -6.39
CA HIS A 50 -9.60 5.65 -6.66
C HIS A 50 -8.91 5.45 -8.01
N ARG A 51 -8.77 6.53 -8.78
CA ARG A 51 -7.89 6.53 -9.94
C ARG A 51 -6.51 6.94 -9.45
N GLN A 52 -5.51 6.10 -9.73
CA GLN A 52 -4.16 6.35 -9.31
C GLN A 52 -3.22 6.29 -10.51
N SER A 53 -2.31 7.25 -10.60
CA SER A 53 -1.28 7.29 -11.63
C SER A 53 0.09 7.19 -10.95
N TYR A 54 0.92 6.32 -11.47
CA TYR A 54 2.23 5.96 -10.92
C TYR A 54 3.31 6.16 -11.98
N ARG A 55 4.37 6.88 -11.63
CA ARG A 55 5.48 7.16 -12.54
C ARG A 55 6.58 6.11 -12.37
N GLU A 56 6.90 5.41 -13.44
CA GLU A 56 8.02 4.48 -13.51
C GLU A 56 8.95 4.95 -14.63
N GLY A 57 10.03 5.66 -14.28
CA GLY A 57 10.90 6.29 -15.26
C GLY A 57 10.13 7.28 -16.14
N LYS A 58 10.08 7.02 -17.45
CA LYS A 58 9.33 7.85 -18.41
C LYS A 58 7.89 7.39 -18.61
N ARG A 59 7.50 6.27 -17.99
CA ARG A 59 6.15 5.70 -18.14
C ARG A 59 5.25 6.18 -17.04
N LEU A 60 4.02 6.54 -17.39
CA LEU A 60 2.96 6.82 -16.44
C LEU A 60 1.91 5.71 -16.57
N GLU A 61 1.72 4.93 -15.52
CA GLU A 61 0.70 3.89 -15.46
C GLU A 61 -0.49 4.42 -14.67
N THR A 62 -1.69 4.26 -15.22
CA THR A 62 -2.93 4.67 -14.56
C THR A 62 -3.82 3.45 -14.36
N TYR A 63 -4.35 3.28 -13.17
CA TYR A 63 -5.17 2.13 -12.81
C TYR A 63 -6.19 2.52 -11.74
N ILE A 64 -7.17 1.64 -11.52
CA ILE A 64 -8.19 1.83 -10.50
C ILE A 64 -7.80 1.02 -9.26
N VAL A 65 -7.75 1.68 -8.12
CA VAL A 65 -7.50 1.05 -6.82
C VAL A 65 -8.83 0.87 -6.12
N GLU A 66 -9.15 -0.37 -5.76
CA GLU A 66 -10.36 -0.70 -5.00
C GLU A 66 -10.00 -1.03 -3.56
N THR A 67 -10.74 -0.47 -2.62
CA THR A 67 -10.61 -0.79 -1.20
C THR A 67 -11.42 -2.04 -0.90
N LEU A 68 -10.73 -3.10 -0.46
CA LEU A 68 -11.34 -4.40 -0.16
C LEU A 68 -11.67 -4.59 1.32
N LYS A 69 -10.85 -4.03 2.21
CA LYS A 69 -11.04 -4.07 3.66
C LYS A 69 -10.73 -2.71 4.26
N TYR A 70 -11.45 -2.37 5.29
CA TYR A 70 -11.23 -1.13 6.03
C TYR A 70 -11.69 -1.30 7.46
N GLU A 71 -10.78 -1.12 8.41
CA GLU A 71 -11.07 -1.20 9.85
C GLU A 71 -10.35 -0.07 10.55
N ASP A 72 -11.08 0.70 11.33
CA ASP A 72 -10.54 1.85 12.05
C ASP A 72 -11.02 1.82 13.50
N LEU A 73 -10.32 1.04 14.31
CA LEU A 73 -10.56 0.92 15.75
C LEU A 73 -9.47 1.67 16.51
N GLU A 74 -9.68 1.86 17.81
CA GLU A 74 -8.71 2.59 18.65
C GLU A 74 -7.34 1.92 18.69
N ASP A 75 -7.31 0.59 18.77
CA ASP A 75 -6.09 -0.20 18.96
C ASP A 75 -5.66 -1.01 17.74
N LYS A 76 -6.50 -1.05 16.69
CA LYS A 76 -6.20 -1.77 15.46
C LYS A 76 -6.81 -1.05 14.26
N LYS A 77 -5.99 -0.85 13.23
CA LYS A 77 -6.43 -0.26 11.97
C LYS A 77 -5.91 -1.10 10.82
N GLN A 78 -6.75 -1.27 9.80
CA GLN A 78 -6.37 -2.07 8.64
C GLN A 78 -7.01 -1.54 7.38
N LYS A 79 -6.24 -1.51 6.30
CA LYS A 79 -6.73 -1.19 4.96
C LYS A 79 -6.15 -2.19 3.97
N GLN A 80 -7.01 -2.76 3.14
CA GLN A 80 -6.59 -3.62 2.05
C GLN A 80 -7.07 -3.04 0.74
N ILE A 81 -6.16 -2.94 -0.22
CA ILE A 81 -6.44 -2.43 -1.55
C ILE A 81 -6.00 -3.42 -2.61
N SER A 82 -6.63 -3.35 -3.78
CA SER A 82 -6.27 -4.17 -4.94
C SER A 82 -6.35 -3.35 -6.21
N PHE A 83 -5.46 -3.64 -7.17
CA PHE A 83 -5.46 -3.02 -8.48
C PHE A 83 -4.79 -3.94 -9.50
N VAL A 84 -5.07 -3.70 -10.78
CA VAL A 84 -4.45 -4.43 -11.88
C VAL A 84 -3.51 -3.50 -12.62
N LEU A 85 -2.23 -3.88 -12.66
CA LEU A 85 -1.17 -3.08 -13.27
C LEU A 85 -0.82 -3.67 -14.64
N GLY A 86 -0.85 -2.81 -15.69
CA GLY A 86 -0.45 -3.21 -17.04
C GLY A 86 -1.26 -4.36 -17.62
N LYS A 87 -2.47 -4.61 -17.13
CA LYS A 87 -3.33 -5.73 -17.53
C LYS A 87 -2.67 -7.11 -17.33
N ALA A 88 -1.54 -7.17 -16.65
CA ALA A 88 -0.75 -8.40 -16.49
C ALA A 88 -0.63 -8.85 -15.04
N PHE A 89 -0.76 -7.92 -14.08
CA PHE A 89 -0.53 -8.19 -12.67
C PHE A 89 -1.69 -7.71 -11.83
N GLU A 90 -2.19 -8.58 -10.95
CA GLU A 90 -3.12 -8.20 -9.89
C GLU A 90 -2.33 -8.07 -8.60
N ILE A 91 -2.36 -6.89 -8.03
CA ILE A 91 -1.61 -6.55 -6.82
C ILE A 91 -2.61 -6.31 -5.69
N THR A 92 -2.38 -6.96 -4.55
CA THR A 92 -3.16 -6.76 -3.34
C THR A 92 -2.21 -6.36 -2.22
N LEU A 93 -2.49 -5.24 -1.57
CA LEU A 93 -1.68 -4.70 -0.48
C LEU A 93 -2.54 -4.57 0.78
N THR A 94 -1.98 -5.01 1.90
CA THR A 94 -2.65 -4.91 3.21
C THR A 94 -1.74 -4.17 4.18
N PHE A 95 -2.27 -3.10 4.75
CA PHE A 95 -1.60 -2.27 5.75
C PHE A 95 -2.32 -2.46 7.08
N THR A 96 -1.61 -3.01 8.08
CA THR A 96 -2.19 -3.23 9.41
C THR A 96 -1.37 -2.47 10.44
N LEU A 97 -2.06 -1.74 11.30
CA LEU A 97 -1.46 -1.02 12.42
C LEU A 97 -2.04 -1.57 13.72
N LEU A 98 -1.16 -1.95 14.64
CA LEU A 98 -1.53 -2.41 15.98
C LEU A 98 -0.94 -1.45 17.00
N LYS A 99 -1.77 -0.92 17.88
CA LYS A 99 -1.31 -0.04 18.96
C LYS A 99 -0.56 -0.86 20.00
N ILE A 100 0.69 -0.49 20.26
CA ILE A 100 1.48 -1.06 21.37
C ILE A 100 1.25 -0.21 22.61
N ASP A 101 1.41 1.11 22.48
CA ASP A 101 1.12 2.11 23.50
C ASP A 101 0.88 3.47 22.79
N ASP A 102 0.78 4.56 23.54
CA ASP A 102 0.49 5.88 22.98
C ASP A 102 1.58 6.43 22.07
N THR A 103 2.78 5.87 22.14
CA THR A 103 3.95 6.34 21.38
C THR A 103 4.59 5.28 20.48
N HIS A 104 3.99 4.08 20.41
CA HIS A 104 4.54 2.97 19.63
C HIS A 104 3.43 2.24 18.88
N THR A 105 3.67 1.97 17.61
CA THR A 105 2.75 1.27 16.72
C THR A 105 3.48 0.16 15.99
N LYS A 106 2.88 -1.01 15.90
CA LYS A 106 3.38 -2.09 15.06
C LYS A 106 2.76 -1.95 13.68
N PHE A 107 3.58 -1.78 12.66
CA PHE A 107 3.14 -1.71 11.26
C PHE A 107 3.46 -3.04 10.58
N ILE A 108 2.42 -3.69 10.08
CA ILE A 108 2.51 -4.93 9.32
C ILE A 108 2.13 -4.64 7.87
N TYR A 109 3.04 -4.92 6.95
CA TYR A 109 2.82 -4.72 5.52
C TYR A 109 2.83 -6.05 4.80
N GLU A 110 1.70 -6.41 4.24
CA GLU A 110 1.52 -7.65 3.50
C GLU A 110 1.15 -7.33 2.06
N GLY A 111 1.56 -8.19 1.16
CA GLY A 111 1.14 -8.04 -0.23
C GLY A 111 1.31 -9.30 -1.03
N GLN A 112 0.68 -9.29 -2.20
CA GLN A 112 0.89 -10.30 -3.22
C GLN A 112 0.82 -9.67 -4.59
N ASN A 113 1.58 -10.24 -5.51
CA ASN A 113 1.59 -9.89 -6.91
C ASN A 113 1.34 -11.17 -7.71
N LYS A 114 0.22 -11.23 -8.41
CA LYS A 114 -0.22 -12.39 -9.16
C LYS A 114 -0.30 -12.07 -10.64
N GLY A 115 0.32 -12.90 -11.49
CA GLY A 115 0.15 -12.78 -12.94
C GLY A 115 -1.27 -13.22 -13.34
N VAL A 116 -2.00 -12.34 -14.04
CA VAL A 116 -3.38 -12.62 -14.44
C VAL A 116 -3.50 -13.15 -15.87
N ASN A 117 -2.38 -13.18 -16.60
CA ASN A 117 -2.31 -13.78 -17.92
C ASN A 117 -0.96 -14.51 -18.09
N PHE A 118 -0.76 -15.14 -19.23
CA PHE A 118 0.45 -15.88 -19.51
C PHE A 118 1.71 -15.01 -19.43
N VAL A 119 1.65 -13.81 -19.98
CA VAL A 119 2.79 -12.88 -19.99
C VAL A 119 3.13 -12.45 -18.55
N GLY A 120 2.14 -12.08 -17.75
CA GLY A 120 2.34 -11.69 -16.36
C GLY A 120 2.94 -12.83 -15.53
N ARG A 121 2.43 -14.04 -15.70
CA ARG A 121 2.98 -15.22 -14.99
C ARG A 121 4.41 -15.50 -15.39
N ALA A 122 4.74 -15.39 -16.68
CA ALA A 122 6.12 -15.57 -17.17
C ALA A 122 7.05 -14.51 -16.60
N MET A 123 6.63 -13.26 -16.56
CA MET A 123 7.43 -12.16 -16.01
C MET A 123 7.71 -12.34 -14.51
N LEU A 124 6.74 -12.82 -13.74
CA LEU A 124 6.95 -13.07 -12.30
C LEU A 124 7.94 -14.19 -12.04
N LYS A 125 8.01 -15.18 -12.92
CA LYS A 125 9.02 -16.25 -12.82
C LYS A 125 10.43 -15.74 -13.08
N LEU A 126 10.57 -14.72 -13.91
CA LEU A 126 11.86 -14.08 -14.21
C LEU A 126 12.20 -12.98 -13.21
N GLY A 127 11.22 -12.52 -12.45
CA GLY A 127 11.39 -11.46 -11.45
C GLY A 127 12.17 -11.94 -10.24
N SER A 128 12.89 -11.04 -9.61
CA SER A 128 13.71 -11.30 -8.44
C SER A 128 12.96 -11.03 -7.14
N GLU A 129 12.92 -12.00 -6.23
CA GLU A 129 12.42 -11.79 -4.86
C GLU A 129 13.24 -10.72 -4.14
N LYS A 130 14.54 -10.65 -4.42
CA LYS A 130 15.44 -9.64 -3.84
C LYS A 130 15.02 -8.22 -4.23
N SER A 131 14.66 -8.01 -5.50
CA SER A 131 14.18 -6.71 -5.98
C SER A 131 12.87 -6.34 -5.30
N ASN A 132 11.95 -7.29 -5.14
CA ASN A 132 10.70 -7.08 -4.44
C ASN A 132 10.93 -6.72 -2.97
N ASN A 133 11.82 -7.45 -2.28
CA ASN A 133 12.14 -7.19 -0.88
C ASN A 133 12.71 -5.79 -0.69
N LYS A 134 13.53 -5.32 -1.62
CA LYS A 134 14.07 -3.96 -1.58
C LYS A 134 12.96 -2.91 -1.65
N VAL A 135 12.00 -3.08 -2.55
CA VAL A 135 10.86 -2.17 -2.70
C VAL A 135 10.00 -2.17 -1.43
N VAL A 136 9.74 -3.35 -0.87
CA VAL A 136 8.97 -3.51 0.37
C VAL A 136 9.65 -2.76 1.52
N GLN A 137 10.96 -2.96 1.70
CA GLN A 137 11.71 -2.31 2.79
C GLN A 137 11.78 -0.80 2.61
N GLU A 138 11.96 -0.33 1.39
CA GLU A 138 11.98 1.11 1.10
C GLU A 138 10.64 1.77 1.43
N PHE A 139 9.53 1.12 1.11
CA PHE A 139 8.19 1.63 1.44
C PHE A 139 7.99 1.70 2.95
N MET A 140 8.33 0.64 3.68
CA MET A 140 8.18 0.62 5.15
C MET A 140 9.04 1.69 5.82
N GLN A 141 10.26 1.89 5.34
CA GLN A 141 11.14 2.94 5.83
C GLN A 141 10.56 4.34 5.55
N LYS A 142 9.92 4.52 4.40
CA LYS A 142 9.28 5.79 4.07
C LYS A 142 8.11 6.09 4.99
N VAL A 143 7.28 5.09 5.30
CA VAL A 143 6.19 5.25 6.27
C VAL A 143 6.75 5.65 7.64
N GLU A 144 7.78 4.96 8.10
CA GLU A 144 8.44 5.29 9.38
C GLU A 144 8.99 6.71 9.39
N GLN A 145 9.72 7.11 8.36
CA GLN A 145 10.29 8.44 8.26
C GLN A 145 9.23 9.53 8.33
N GLU A 146 8.13 9.35 7.61
CA GLU A 146 7.03 10.33 7.61
C GLU A 146 6.30 10.35 8.95
N ALA A 147 6.14 9.20 9.60
CA ALA A 147 5.50 9.12 10.92
C ALA A 147 6.33 9.82 12.01
N LEU A 148 7.65 9.84 11.88
CA LEU A 148 8.56 10.46 12.86
C LEU A 148 8.72 11.97 12.67
N LYS A 149 8.21 12.54 11.58
CA LYS A 149 8.24 13.99 11.37
C LYS A 149 7.27 14.70 12.32
N ALA A 150 7.70 15.85 12.78
CA ALA A 150 6.88 16.69 13.67
C ALA A 150 5.64 17.26 13.00
#